data_d1c060bb372879c106c2f227a8b9e15a
#
_entry.id   d1c060bb372879c106c2f227a8b9e15a
#
_cell.length_a   1.000
_cell.length_b   1.000
_cell.length_c   1.000
_cell.angle_alpha   90.00
_cell.angle_beta   90.00
_cell.angle_gamma   90.00
#
_symmetry.space_group_name_H-M   'P 1'
#
loop_
_entity.id
_entity.type
_entity.pdbx_description
1 polymer ?
#
loop_
_entity_poly.entity_id
_entity_poly.type
_entity_poly.pdbx_seq_one_letter_code
_entity_poly.pdbx_strand_id
1 'polypeptide(L)'
;MKERLKMIFDRIDIFVVCIVFGCCLTVAEVFIGTWGGFVLLFIMTSLITEVCYTLRCNEKLEIELIETKEKLKKAEKESDTAIRQIVKKSRIIRFYVLLEMLWRERWTCEHAKVNYCKHRITLRQLIDAMNHSDKRCDEISNKISELTKDLNELDK
;
A
#
# COMPACT_ATOMS: atom_id res chain seq x y z
N MET A 1 3.72 25.31 -15.93
CA MET A 1 2.54 26.11 -16.32
C MET A 1 1.64 26.48 -15.14
N LYS A 2 1.36 25.55 -14.21
CA LYS A 2 0.54 25.78 -12.99
C LYS A 2 1.10 26.88 -12.06
N GLU A 3 2.41 26.92 -11.82
CA GLU A 3 3.03 27.94 -10.93
C GLU A 3 2.93 29.37 -11.47
N ARG A 4 3.02 29.55 -12.78
CA ARG A 4 2.86 30.89 -13.39
C ARG A 4 1.40 31.38 -13.31
N LEU A 5 0.44 30.48 -13.44
CA LEU A 5 -0.98 30.78 -13.26
C LEU A 5 -1.26 31.14 -11.79
N LYS A 6 -0.67 30.42 -10.83
CA LYS A 6 -0.81 30.70 -9.39
C LYS A 6 -0.28 32.09 -9.04
N MET A 7 0.91 32.45 -9.53
CA MET A 7 1.47 33.81 -9.32
C MET A 7 0.61 34.93 -9.94
N ILE A 8 -0.06 34.67 -11.05
CA ILE A 8 -0.96 35.64 -11.69
C ILE A 8 -2.24 35.80 -10.86
N PHE A 9 -2.81 34.69 -10.36
CA PHE A 9 -3.99 34.73 -9.48
C PHE A 9 -3.66 35.45 -8.16
N ASP A 10 -2.54 35.16 -7.50
CA ASP A 10 -2.13 35.83 -6.25
C ASP A 10 -1.94 37.35 -6.45
N ARG A 11 -1.47 37.79 -7.62
CA ARG A 11 -1.36 39.23 -7.95
C ARG A 11 -2.71 39.86 -8.25
N ILE A 12 -3.61 39.13 -8.92
CA ILE A 12 -4.97 39.62 -9.22
C ILE A 12 -5.75 39.80 -7.91
N ASP A 13 -5.65 38.83 -6.98
CA ASP A 13 -6.33 38.92 -5.69
C ASP A 13 -5.87 40.12 -4.87
N ILE A 14 -4.56 40.38 -4.79
CA ILE A 14 -4.01 41.54 -4.13
C ILE A 14 -4.48 42.85 -4.80
N PHE A 15 -4.51 42.88 -6.13
CA PHE A 15 -4.92 44.06 -6.87
C PHE A 15 -6.43 44.36 -6.71
N VAL A 16 -7.26 43.31 -6.74
CA VAL A 16 -8.70 43.41 -6.47
C VAL A 16 -8.97 43.87 -5.05
N VAL A 17 -8.24 43.37 -4.06
CA VAL A 17 -8.32 43.79 -2.66
C VAL A 17 -7.94 45.27 -2.52
N CYS A 18 -6.88 45.73 -3.19
CA CYS A 18 -6.47 47.14 -3.17
C CYS A 18 -7.50 48.08 -3.81
N ILE A 19 -8.14 47.65 -4.94
CA ILE A 19 -9.19 48.42 -5.62
C ILE A 19 -10.42 48.53 -4.70
N VAL A 20 -10.89 47.38 -4.16
CA VAL A 20 -12.06 47.38 -3.27
C VAL A 20 -11.80 48.23 -2.03
N PHE A 21 -10.61 48.13 -1.47
CA PHE A 21 -10.20 48.95 -0.32
C PHE A 21 -10.18 50.45 -0.66
N GLY A 22 -9.62 50.83 -1.81
CA GLY A 22 -9.62 52.22 -2.30
C GLY A 22 -11.03 52.76 -2.52
N CYS A 23 -11.92 51.99 -3.10
CA CYS A 23 -13.32 52.35 -3.28
C CYS A 23 -14.06 52.50 -1.96
N CYS A 24 -13.83 51.64 -1.00
CA CYS A 24 -14.41 51.74 0.34
C CYS A 24 -13.95 52.99 1.11
N LEU A 25 -12.69 53.38 0.96
CA LEU A 25 -12.15 54.59 1.54
C LEU A 25 -12.83 55.85 1.00
N THR A 26 -12.99 55.95 -0.31
CA THR A 26 -13.63 57.12 -0.93
C THR A 26 -15.10 57.21 -0.57
N VAL A 27 -15.81 56.11 -0.46
CA VAL A 27 -17.23 56.06 -0.02
C VAL A 27 -17.32 56.44 1.49
N ALA A 28 -16.40 55.98 2.33
CA ALA A 28 -16.38 56.30 3.75
C ALA A 28 -16.13 57.79 4.01
N GLU A 29 -15.22 58.45 3.26
CA GLU A 29 -14.96 59.89 3.36
C GLU A 29 -16.19 60.72 2.97
N VAL A 30 -16.92 60.32 1.96
CA VAL A 30 -18.07 61.09 1.45
C VAL A 30 -19.34 60.94 2.31
N PHE A 31 -19.57 59.75 2.93
CA PHE A 31 -20.87 59.43 3.53
C PHE A 31 -20.89 59.48 5.05
N ILE A 32 -19.77 59.26 5.78
CA ILE A 32 -19.81 58.95 7.23
C ILE A 32 -19.03 60.01 8.07
N GLY A 33 -18.34 60.90 7.43
CA GLY A 33 -17.45 61.83 8.13
C GLY A 33 -16.20 61.16 8.67
N THR A 34 -15.23 61.91 9.21
CA THR A 34 -13.90 61.40 9.53
C THR A 34 -13.86 60.28 10.55
N TRP A 35 -14.71 60.27 11.58
CA TRP A 35 -14.73 59.23 12.62
C TRP A 35 -15.36 57.91 12.15
N GLY A 36 -16.46 57.97 11.39
CA GLY A 36 -17.09 56.77 10.83
C GLY A 36 -16.21 56.07 9.80
N GLY A 37 -15.45 56.84 9.03
CA GLY A 37 -14.46 56.32 8.10
C GLY A 37 -13.36 55.49 8.80
N PHE A 38 -12.84 55.94 9.93
CA PHE A 38 -11.83 55.19 10.71
C PHE A 38 -12.36 53.86 11.25
N VAL A 39 -13.60 53.83 11.78
CA VAL A 39 -14.23 52.60 12.26
C VAL A 39 -14.44 51.58 11.14
N LEU A 40 -14.92 52.02 9.99
CA LEU A 40 -15.13 51.18 8.83
C LEU A 40 -13.82 50.61 8.26
N LEU A 41 -12.77 51.42 8.24
CA LEU A 41 -11.42 51.04 7.84
C LEU A 41 -10.83 49.99 8.79
N PHE A 42 -11.04 50.11 10.08
CA PHE A 42 -10.60 49.13 11.09
C PHE A 42 -11.34 47.78 10.90
N ILE A 43 -12.65 47.81 10.68
CA ILE A 43 -13.45 46.59 10.42
C ILE A 43 -12.97 45.92 9.15
N MET A 44 -12.79 46.65 8.05
CA MET A 44 -12.35 46.10 6.77
C MET A 44 -10.93 45.50 6.83
N THR A 45 -9.99 46.17 7.50
CA THR A 45 -8.63 45.62 7.70
C THR A 45 -8.65 44.33 8.54
N SER A 46 -9.48 44.26 9.58
CA SER A 46 -9.66 43.06 10.38
C SER A 46 -10.20 41.90 9.55
N LEU A 47 -11.25 42.15 8.77
CA LEU A 47 -11.85 41.11 7.89
C LEU A 47 -10.85 40.62 6.83
N ILE A 48 -10.12 41.52 6.18
CA ILE A 48 -9.08 41.17 5.19
C ILE A 48 -8.00 40.30 5.82
N THR A 49 -7.55 40.68 7.04
CA THR A 49 -6.52 39.92 7.76
C THR A 49 -7.00 38.49 8.09
N GLU A 50 -8.26 38.35 8.51
CA GLU A 50 -8.86 37.07 8.83
C GLU A 50 -9.03 36.19 7.58
N VAL A 51 -9.46 36.77 6.47
CA VAL A 51 -9.55 36.06 5.16
C VAL A 51 -8.17 35.62 4.69
N CYS A 52 -7.17 36.47 4.74
CA CYS A 52 -5.80 36.14 4.37
C CYS A 52 -5.21 35.03 5.28
N TYR A 53 -5.54 35.05 6.55
CA TYR A 53 -5.10 34.02 7.51
C TYR A 53 -5.75 32.67 7.21
N THR A 54 -7.06 32.64 6.96
CA THR A 54 -7.79 31.40 6.61
C THR A 54 -7.33 30.80 5.30
N LEU A 55 -7.06 31.62 4.28
CA LEU A 55 -6.51 31.17 3.00
C LEU A 55 -5.11 30.51 3.17
N ARG A 56 -4.23 31.13 3.97
CA ARG A 56 -2.90 30.54 4.26
C ARG A 56 -3.00 29.23 5.05
N CYS A 57 -3.94 29.13 6.00
CA CYS A 57 -4.17 27.89 6.73
C CYS A 57 -4.68 26.78 5.81
N ASN A 58 -5.61 27.08 4.91
CA ASN A 58 -6.11 26.10 3.93
C ASN A 58 -5.01 25.63 2.98
N GLU A 59 -4.15 26.51 2.49
CA GLU A 59 -3.03 26.14 1.63
C GLU A 59 -2.04 25.19 2.34
N LYS A 60 -1.72 25.46 3.61
CA LYS A 60 -0.88 24.56 4.41
C LYS A 60 -1.53 23.18 4.61
N LEU A 61 -2.84 23.16 4.92
CA LEU A 61 -3.58 21.93 5.10
C LEU A 61 -3.65 21.10 3.80
N GLU A 62 -3.80 21.75 2.64
CA GLU A 62 -3.75 21.06 1.35
C GLU A 62 -2.38 20.41 1.08
N ILE A 63 -1.28 21.13 1.38
CA ILE A 63 0.07 20.60 1.23
C ILE A 63 0.29 19.39 2.14
N GLU A 64 -0.08 19.50 3.43
CA GLU A 64 0.01 18.39 4.38
C GLU A 64 -0.85 17.19 3.97
N LEU A 65 -2.04 17.45 3.40
CA LEU A 65 -2.93 16.41 2.90
C LEU A 65 -2.31 15.66 1.71
N ILE A 66 -1.65 16.39 0.79
CA ILE A 66 -0.96 15.79 -0.36
C ILE A 66 0.21 14.94 0.13
N GLU A 67 1.05 15.46 1.04
CA GLU A 67 2.18 14.71 1.60
C GLU A 67 1.74 13.45 2.35
N THR A 68 0.65 13.54 3.13
CA THR A 68 0.13 12.39 3.87
C THR A 68 -0.45 11.35 2.93
N LYS A 69 -1.13 11.75 1.84
CA LYS A 69 -1.61 10.83 0.79
C LYS A 69 -0.46 10.12 0.09
N GLU A 70 0.63 10.81 -0.22
CA GLU A 70 1.81 10.20 -0.84
C GLU A 70 2.49 9.20 0.11
N LYS A 71 2.64 9.56 1.38
CA LYS A 71 3.19 8.66 2.42
C LYS A 71 2.31 7.41 2.59
N LEU A 72 0.99 7.57 2.61
CA LEU A 72 0.05 6.45 2.70
C LEU A 72 0.18 5.52 1.50
N LYS A 73 0.19 6.08 0.28
CA LYS A 73 0.34 5.29 -0.96
C LYS A 73 1.68 4.55 -1.02
N LYS A 74 2.75 5.14 -0.48
CA LYS A 74 4.05 4.48 -0.37
C LYS A 74 4.01 3.33 0.63
N ALA A 75 3.44 3.55 1.81
CA ALA A 75 3.30 2.53 2.85
C ALA A 75 2.41 1.35 2.38
N GLU A 76 1.32 1.62 1.65
CA GLU A 76 0.47 0.61 1.04
C GLU A 76 1.26 -0.26 0.05
N LYS A 77 2.04 0.35 -0.83
CA LYS A 77 2.89 -0.37 -1.78
C LYS A 77 3.97 -1.21 -1.09
N GLU A 78 4.58 -0.70 -0.02
CA GLU A 78 5.56 -1.44 0.78
C GLU A 78 4.91 -2.63 1.49
N SER A 79 3.69 -2.46 2.03
CA SER A 79 2.90 -3.52 2.64
C SER A 79 2.57 -4.63 1.64
N ASP A 80 2.10 -4.28 0.43
CA ASP A 80 1.80 -5.26 -0.62
C ASP A 80 3.02 -6.08 -1.02
N THR A 81 4.19 -5.42 -1.14
CA THR A 81 5.45 -6.11 -1.45
C THR A 81 5.86 -7.08 -0.33
N ALA A 82 5.71 -6.66 0.92
CA ALA A 82 5.99 -7.51 2.08
C ALA A 82 5.05 -8.73 2.13
N ILE A 83 3.76 -8.54 1.90
CA ILE A 83 2.78 -9.63 1.84
C ILE A 83 3.13 -10.63 0.75
N ARG A 84 3.46 -10.18 -0.47
CA ARG A 84 3.89 -11.05 -1.57
C ARG A 84 5.13 -11.87 -1.18
N GLN A 85 6.11 -11.27 -0.51
CA GLN A 85 7.30 -11.98 -0.05
C GLN A 85 6.99 -13.04 1.01
N ILE A 86 6.08 -12.76 1.95
CA ILE A 86 5.65 -13.71 2.97
C ILE A 86 4.93 -14.90 2.31
N VAL A 87 4.03 -14.64 1.36
CA VAL A 87 3.32 -15.69 0.63
C VAL A 87 4.31 -16.57 -0.15
N LYS A 88 5.29 -15.96 -0.85
CA LYS A 88 6.33 -16.69 -1.57
C LYS A 88 7.16 -17.57 -0.64
N LYS A 89 7.63 -17.05 0.49
CA LYS A 89 8.38 -17.81 1.49
C LYS A 89 7.57 -18.98 2.07
N SER A 90 6.29 -18.76 2.37
CA SER A 90 5.39 -19.81 2.87
C SER A 90 5.23 -20.94 1.85
N ARG A 91 5.09 -20.65 0.56
CA ARG A 91 5.01 -21.66 -0.50
C ARG A 91 6.31 -22.44 -0.65
N ILE A 92 7.45 -21.78 -0.57
CA ILE A 92 8.76 -22.42 -0.61
C ILE A 92 8.90 -23.40 0.58
N ILE A 93 8.52 -23.01 1.78
CA ILE A 93 8.56 -23.90 2.94
C ILE A 93 7.67 -25.14 2.70
N ARG A 94 6.45 -24.95 2.20
CA ARG A 94 5.55 -26.08 1.86
C ARG A 94 6.18 -27.02 0.83
N PHE A 95 6.88 -26.48 -0.17
CA PHE A 95 7.59 -27.25 -1.17
C PHE A 95 8.66 -28.15 -0.54
N TYR A 96 9.48 -27.61 0.35
CA TYR A 96 10.50 -28.39 1.06
C TYR A 96 9.90 -29.47 1.97
N VAL A 97 8.79 -29.18 2.65
CA VAL A 97 8.06 -30.17 3.46
C VAL A 97 7.57 -31.32 2.60
N LEU A 98 7.00 -31.04 1.41
CA LEU A 98 6.55 -32.07 0.49
C LEU A 98 7.71 -32.91 -0.07
N LEU A 99 8.85 -32.31 -0.36
CA LEU A 99 10.06 -33.03 -0.78
C LEU A 99 10.56 -33.97 0.33
N GLU A 100 10.58 -33.51 1.58
CA GLU A 100 10.95 -34.33 2.73
C GLU A 100 9.99 -35.53 2.89
N MET A 101 8.67 -35.27 2.75
CA MET A 101 7.67 -36.34 2.79
C MET A 101 7.89 -37.38 1.68
N LEU A 102 8.16 -36.93 0.45
CA LEU A 102 8.44 -37.83 -0.68
C LEU A 102 9.70 -38.67 -0.41
N TRP A 103 10.74 -38.05 0.12
CA TRP A 103 11.97 -38.74 0.46
C TRP A 103 11.75 -39.79 1.56
N ARG A 104 10.95 -39.47 2.57
CA ARG A 104 10.58 -40.37 3.67
C ARG A 104 9.77 -41.58 3.15
N GLU A 105 8.81 -41.38 2.25
CA GLU A 105 8.04 -42.49 1.66
C GLU A 105 8.95 -43.43 0.84
N ARG A 106 9.84 -42.88 0.03
CA ARG A 106 10.83 -43.67 -0.72
C ARG A 106 11.75 -44.46 0.22
N TRP A 107 12.22 -43.85 1.29
CA TRP A 107 13.06 -44.53 2.27
C TRP A 107 12.30 -45.66 2.95
N THR A 108 11.03 -45.48 3.28
CA THR A 108 10.17 -46.53 3.86
C THR A 108 10.02 -47.71 2.92
N CYS A 109 9.85 -47.46 1.64
CA CYS A 109 9.79 -48.53 0.60
C CYS A 109 11.11 -49.31 0.52
N GLU A 110 12.26 -48.59 0.49
CA GLU A 110 13.57 -49.25 0.45
C GLU A 110 13.84 -50.10 1.73
N HIS A 111 13.40 -49.59 2.89
CA HIS A 111 13.51 -50.27 4.16
C HIS A 111 12.64 -51.57 4.18
N ALA A 112 11.47 -51.52 3.57
CA ALA A 112 10.61 -52.71 3.40
C ALA A 112 11.31 -53.80 2.54
N LYS A 113 11.96 -53.40 1.44
CA LYS A 113 12.76 -54.31 0.60
C LYS A 113 13.88 -54.98 1.37
N VAL A 114 14.63 -54.20 2.19
CA VAL A 114 15.70 -54.71 3.05
C VAL A 114 15.15 -55.69 4.08
N ASN A 115 14.01 -55.43 4.70
CA ASN A 115 13.38 -56.33 5.67
C ASN A 115 12.90 -57.60 5.02
N TYR A 116 12.41 -57.58 3.78
CA TYR A 116 12.09 -58.77 3.03
C TYR A 116 13.33 -59.61 2.74
N CYS A 117 14.41 -59.00 2.26
CA CYS A 117 15.68 -59.70 2.06
C CYS A 117 16.24 -60.34 3.31
N LYS A 118 15.95 -59.79 4.47
CA LYS A 118 16.32 -60.34 5.79
C LYS A 118 15.30 -61.36 6.33
N HIS A 119 14.32 -61.77 5.55
CA HIS A 119 13.23 -62.66 5.91
C HIS A 119 12.40 -62.21 7.14
N ARG A 120 12.34 -60.89 7.38
CA ARG A 120 11.56 -60.29 8.46
C ARG A 120 10.11 -60.04 8.14
N ILE A 121 9.78 -59.90 6.82
CA ILE A 121 8.43 -59.70 6.33
C ILE A 121 8.17 -60.65 5.18
N THR A 122 6.89 -60.96 4.91
CA THR A 122 6.43 -61.79 3.82
C THR A 122 6.39 -61.01 2.50
N LEU A 123 6.39 -61.76 1.39
CA LEU A 123 6.24 -61.13 0.05
C LEU A 123 4.96 -60.31 -0.06
N ARG A 124 3.85 -60.77 0.50
CA ARG A 124 2.58 -60.05 0.51
C ARG A 124 2.70 -58.73 1.24
N GLN A 125 3.33 -58.68 2.43
CA GLN A 125 3.56 -57.48 3.19
C GLN A 125 4.49 -56.51 2.46
N LEU A 126 5.48 -57.02 1.70
CA LEU A 126 6.32 -56.18 0.84
C LEU A 126 5.50 -55.52 -0.28
N ILE A 127 4.68 -56.30 -1.00
CA ILE A 127 3.84 -55.81 -2.09
C ILE A 127 2.86 -54.76 -1.56
N ASP A 128 2.22 -54.99 -0.42
CA ASP A 128 1.27 -54.04 0.16
C ASP A 128 1.99 -52.75 0.58
N ALA A 129 3.20 -52.82 1.15
CA ALA A 129 4.00 -51.66 1.50
C ALA A 129 4.45 -50.83 0.28
N MET A 130 4.86 -51.54 -0.81
CA MET A 130 5.23 -50.89 -2.08
C MET A 130 4.05 -50.16 -2.70
N ASN A 131 2.91 -50.86 -2.87
CA ASN A 131 1.71 -50.24 -3.42
C ASN A 131 1.23 -49.04 -2.63
N HIS A 132 1.30 -49.11 -1.32
CA HIS A 132 0.93 -47.98 -0.45
C HIS A 132 1.90 -46.80 -0.63
N SER A 133 3.20 -47.05 -0.66
CA SER A 133 4.23 -46.05 -0.87
C SER A 133 4.11 -45.40 -2.26
N ASP A 134 3.91 -46.17 -3.31
CA ASP A 134 3.77 -45.67 -4.68
C ASP A 134 2.57 -44.72 -4.78
N LYS A 135 1.41 -45.10 -4.25
CA LYS A 135 0.22 -44.24 -4.23
C LYS A 135 0.48 -42.92 -3.50
N ARG A 136 1.15 -42.95 -2.35
CA ARG A 136 1.49 -41.73 -1.61
C ARG A 136 2.54 -40.88 -2.32
N CYS A 137 3.52 -41.50 -2.98
CA CYS A 137 4.48 -40.76 -3.81
C CYS A 137 3.81 -40.02 -4.94
N ASP A 138 2.82 -40.65 -5.62
CA ASP A 138 2.04 -40.02 -6.70
C ASP A 138 1.21 -38.83 -6.18
N GLU A 139 0.54 -39.01 -5.04
CA GLU A 139 -0.22 -37.91 -4.38
C GLU A 139 0.67 -36.72 -4.01
N ILE A 140 1.86 -36.97 -3.46
CA ILE A 140 2.82 -35.93 -3.09
C ILE A 140 3.39 -35.26 -4.35
N SER A 141 3.74 -36.02 -5.37
CA SER A 141 4.26 -35.52 -6.66
C SER A 141 3.27 -34.59 -7.35
N ASN A 142 1.99 -34.93 -7.33
CA ASN A 142 0.93 -34.07 -7.85
C ASN A 142 0.85 -32.74 -7.10
N LYS A 143 0.88 -32.78 -5.76
CA LYS A 143 0.89 -31.55 -4.93
C LYS A 143 2.13 -30.68 -5.17
N ILE A 144 3.30 -31.30 -5.38
CA ILE A 144 4.53 -30.57 -5.73
C ILE A 144 4.36 -29.90 -7.09
N SER A 145 3.79 -30.59 -8.08
CA SER A 145 3.55 -30.04 -9.43
C SER A 145 2.60 -28.81 -9.39
N GLU A 146 1.51 -28.91 -8.63
CA GLU A 146 0.58 -27.80 -8.42
C GLU A 146 1.28 -26.60 -7.77
N LEU A 147 2.02 -26.85 -6.67
CA LEU A 147 2.74 -25.79 -5.94
C LEU A 147 3.81 -25.12 -6.81
N THR A 148 4.44 -25.88 -7.72
CA THR A 148 5.45 -25.34 -8.65
C THR A 148 4.80 -24.42 -9.69
N LYS A 149 3.61 -24.75 -10.18
CA LYS A 149 2.83 -23.86 -11.06
C LYS A 149 2.51 -22.55 -10.36
N ASP A 150 1.99 -22.64 -9.13
CA ASP A 150 1.66 -21.47 -8.31
C ASP A 150 2.87 -20.58 -8.02
N LEU A 151 4.06 -21.15 -7.82
CA LEU A 151 5.30 -20.39 -7.61
C LEU A 151 5.73 -19.64 -8.87
N ASN A 152 5.61 -20.30 -10.05
CA ASN A 152 5.94 -19.70 -11.35
C ASN A 152 4.98 -18.55 -11.72
N GLU A 153 3.73 -18.58 -11.25
CA GLU A 153 2.76 -17.49 -11.46
C GLU A 153 3.05 -16.27 -10.58
N LEU A 154 3.67 -16.47 -9.42
CA LEU A 154 4.07 -15.36 -8.53
C LEU A 154 5.33 -14.62 -9.01
N ASP A 155 6.13 -15.22 -9.89
CA ASP A 155 7.35 -14.63 -10.43
C ASP A 155 7.10 -13.85 -11.73
N LYS A 156 5.85 -13.85 -12.24
CA LYS A 156 5.38 -13.02 -13.36
C LYS A 156 4.72 -11.74 -12.87
#